data_73de2accca855b9eb31013f65c30fa86
#
_entry.id   73de2accca855b9eb31013f65c30fa86
#
_cell.length_a   1.000
_cell.length_b   1.000
_cell.length_c   1.000
_cell.angle_alpha   90.00
_cell.angle_beta   90.00
_cell.angle_gamma   90.00
#
_symmetry.space_group_name_H-M   'P 1'
#
loop_
_entity.id
_entity.type
_entity.pdbx_description
1 polymer ?
#
loop_
_entity_poly.entity_id
_entity_poly.type
_entity_poly.pdbx_seq_one_letter_code
_entity_poly.pdbx_strand_id
1 'polypeptide(L)'
;KYGLDRKLMDVYSKDTAILAGISAGAMCWFNCGHSDSEVFWVNNIVGYGWVEQLLNIHLYAYCPHYEERIESFDKMIMEKSIPGLAMEADTAFVEQNGQIKYIKSKEDSKAYIVRNVNGTMLKKQLEMIMIS
;
A
#
# COMPACT_ATOMS: atom_id res chain seq x y z
N LYS A 1 2.46 -19.68 8.62
CA LYS A 1 2.05 -21.08 8.87
C LYS A 1 2.57 -22.04 7.80
N TYR A 2 2.67 -21.61 6.53
CA TYR A 2 3.09 -22.46 5.41
C TYR A 2 4.48 -22.09 4.85
N GLY A 3 5.21 -21.16 5.47
CA GLY A 3 6.53 -20.72 5.02
C GLY A 3 6.52 -19.99 3.67
N LEU A 4 5.37 -19.46 3.26
CA LEU A 4 5.25 -18.72 1.99
C LEU A 4 6.05 -17.42 2.03
N ASP A 5 6.07 -16.75 3.17
CA ASP A 5 6.88 -15.57 3.47
C ASP A 5 8.36 -15.79 3.12
N ARG A 6 8.93 -16.88 3.59
CA ARG A 6 10.34 -17.24 3.30
C ARG A 6 10.58 -17.50 1.82
N LYS A 7 9.64 -18.19 1.16
CA LYS A 7 9.76 -18.47 -0.29
C LYS A 7 9.68 -17.20 -1.12
N LEU A 8 8.77 -16.28 -0.79
CA LEU A 8 8.65 -14.99 -1.47
C LEU A 8 9.90 -14.14 -1.26
N MET A 9 10.45 -14.08 -0.05
CA MET A 9 11.69 -13.37 0.24
C MET A 9 12.89 -13.98 -0.49
N ASP A 10 12.95 -15.31 -0.61
CA ASP A 10 14.01 -15.99 -1.38
C ASP A 10 13.92 -15.64 -2.87
N VAL A 11 12.73 -15.65 -3.47
CA VAL A 11 12.52 -15.26 -4.87
C VAL A 11 12.86 -13.79 -5.08
N TYR A 12 12.44 -12.90 -4.18
CA TYR A 12 12.76 -11.48 -4.23
C TYR A 12 14.27 -11.23 -4.20
N SER A 13 14.96 -11.86 -3.24
CA SER A 13 16.41 -11.68 -3.06
C SER A 13 17.26 -12.22 -4.22
N LYS A 14 16.76 -13.24 -4.92
CA LYS A 14 17.42 -13.88 -6.06
C LYS A 14 17.09 -13.24 -7.40
N ASP A 15 16.12 -12.36 -7.45
CA ASP A 15 15.63 -11.70 -8.68
C ASP A 15 15.33 -12.71 -9.82
N THR A 16 14.68 -13.81 -9.44
CA THR A 16 14.44 -14.93 -10.38
C THR A 16 13.05 -14.92 -11.02
N ALA A 17 12.15 -14.05 -10.56
CA ALA A 17 10.80 -13.94 -11.07
C ALA A 17 10.22 -12.55 -10.85
N ILE A 18 9.25 -12.19 -11.68
CA ILE A 18 8.43 -11.01 -11.46
C ILE A 18 7.44 -11.31 -10.33
N LEU A 19 7.49 -10.50 -9.28
CA LEU A 19 6.54 -10.54 -8.18
C LEU A 19 5.47 -9.48 -8.42
N ALA A 20 4.23 -9.88 -8.36
CA ALA A 20 3.10 -8.97 -8.56
C ALA A 20 1.98 -9.27 -7.56
N GLY A 21 1.16 -8.28 -7.28
CA GLY A 21 0.00 -8.43 -6.43
C GLY A 21 -1.00 -7.30 -6.66
N ILE A 22 -2.26 -7.58 -6.44
CA ILE A 22 -3.36 -6.61 -6.52
C ILE A 22 -4.04 -6.53 -5.16
N SER A 23 -4.45 -5.33 -4.74
CA SER A 23 -5.16 -5.07 -3.49
C SER A 23 -4.42 -5.69 -2.28
N ALA A 24 -5.00 -6.65 -1.57
CA ALA A 24 -4.35 -7.36 -0.47
C ALA A 24 -3.05 -8.06 -0.88
N GLY A 25 -2.98 -8.57 -2.12
CA GLY A 25 -1.76 -9.17 -2.67
C GLY A 25 -0.66 -8.15 -2.95
N ALA A 26 -0.99 -6.89 -3.24
CA ALA A 26 -0.03 -5.79 -3.32
C ALA A 26 0.46 -5.38 -1.92
N MET A 27 -0.44 -5.37 -0.94
CA MET A 27 -0.16 -4.98 0.43
C MET A 27 0.96 -5.82 1.06
N CYS A 28 1.06 -7.10 0.75
CA CYS A 28 1.98 -8.02 1.40
C CYS A 28 3.47 -7.64 1.26
N TRP A 29 3.84 -6.83 0.27
CA TRP A 29 5.23 -6.38 0.05
C TRP A 29 5.68 -5.26 1.00
N PHE A 30 4.74 -4.61 1.69
CA PHE A 30 4.98 -3.46 2.55
C PHE A 30 5.17 -3.84 4.02
N ASN A 31 5.35 -2.85 4.89
CA ASN A 31 5.50 -3.07 6.33
C ASN A 31 4.16 -3.42 6.99
N CYS A 32 3.14 -2.67 6.68
CA CYS A 32 1.76 -2.89 7.13
C CYS A 32 0.78 -2.38 6.08
N GLY A 33 -0.49 -2.64 6.27
CA GLY A 33 -1.51 -2.23 5.31
C GLY A 33 -2.84 -1.89 5.93
N HIS A 34 -3.59 -1.05 5.23
CA HIS A 34 -4.97 -0.69 5.54
C HIS A 34 -5.91 -1.65 4.83
N SER A 35 -6.62 -2.46 5.58
CA SER A 35 -7.40 -3.59 5.06
C SER A 35 -8.84 -3.57 5.54
N ASP A 36 -9.72 -4.10 4.71
CA ASP A 36 -11.10 -4.45 4.99
C ASP A 36 -11.32 -5.94 5.27
N SER A 37 -10.22 -6.72 5.38
CA SER A 37 -10.31 -8.18 5.59
C SER A 37 -10.82 -8.57 6.98
N GLU A 38 -10.71 -7.69 7.96
CA GLU A 38 -11.38 -7.82 9.25
C GLU A 38 -12.72 -7.07 9.21
N VAL A 39 -13.65 -7.59 8.43
CA VAL A 39 -14.98 -7.05 8.36
C VAL A 39 -15.69 -7.34 9.69
N PHE A 40 -15.66 -6.39 10.58
CA PHE A 40 -16.58 -6.39 11.72
C PHE A 40 -17.97 -6.05 11.18
N TRP A 41 -18.74 -7.06 10.89
CA TRP A 41 -20.16 -6.92 10.56
C TRP A 41 -20.94 -6.45 11.78
N VAL A 42 -20.79 -5.18 12.12
CA VAL A 42 -21.70 -4.50 13.02
C VAL A 42 -22.64 -3.67 12.17
N ASN A 43 -23.87 -4.10 12.04
CA ASN A 43 -24.94 -3.40 11.29
C ASN A 43 -24.64 -3.19 9.78
N ASN A 44 -24.01 -4.14 9.09
CA ASN A 44 -23.64 -4.05 7.67
C ASN A 44 -22.67 -2.91 7.32
N ILE A 45 -21.90 -2.40 8.27
CA ILE A 45 -20.86 -1.40 8.03
C ILE A 45 -19.52 -2.13 7.84
N VAL A 46 -18.84 -1.86 6.73
CA VAL A 46 -17.47 -2.33 6.47
C VAL A 46 -16.53 -1.53 7.37
N GLY A 47 -15.82 -2.23 8.25
CA GLY A 47 -14.74 -1.65 9.05
C GLY A 47 -13.40 -1.81 8.36
N TYR A 48 -12.48 -0.89 8.63
CA TYR A 48 -11.09 -0.98 8.20
C TYR A 48 -10.17 -1.17 9.39
N GLY A 49 -9.08 -1.89 9.19
CA GLY A 49 -8.08 -2.13 10.22
C GLY A 49 -6.68 -2.21 9.66
N TRP A 50 -5.68 -2.21 10.55
CA TRP A 50 -4.31 -2.47 10.18
C TRP A 50 -4.03 -3.97 10.10
N VAL A 51 -3.40 -4.38 9.01
CA VAL A 51 -2.69 -5.67 8.92
C VAL A 51 -1.21 -5.38 9.11
N GLU A 52 -0.64 -5.96 10.14
CA GLU A 52 0.77 -5.78 10.52
C GLU A 52 1.60 -7.05 10.24
N GLN A 53 2.92 -6.93 10.37
CA GLN A 53 3.86 -8.05 10.17
C GLN A 53 3.81 -8.66 8.77
N LEU A 54 3.71 -7.80 7.76
CA LEU A 54 3.82 -8.18 6.36
C LEU A 54 5.29 -8.43 5.99
N LEU A 55 5.63 -8.61 4.72
CA LEU A 55 7.00 -8.96 4.28
C LEU A 55 8.03 -7.86 4.53
N ASN A 56 7.58 -6.61 4.73
CA ASN A 56 8.44 -5.47 5.07
C ASN A 56 9.58 -5.19 4.07
N ILE A 57 9.35 -5.44 2.80
CA ILE A 57 10.29 -5.10 1.74
C ILE A 57 10.33 -3.59 1.55
N HIS A 58 9.16 -2.96 1.56
CA HIS A 58 9.02 -1.50 1.49
C HIS A 58 8.49 -0.94 2.80
N LEU A 59 9.17 0.09 3.35
CA LEU A 59 8.89 0.69 4.65
C LEU A 59 7.74 1.71 4.58
N TYR A 60 6.59 1.29 4.07
CA TYR A 60 5.36 2.08 4.02
C TYR A 60 4.20 1.31 4.65
N ALA A 61 3.24 2.06 5.18
CA ALA A 61 1.89 1.57 5.36
C ALA A 61 1.15 1.69 4.03
N TYR A 62 0.69 0.59 3.46
CA TYR A 62 0.08 0.58 2.13
C TYR A 62 -1.45 0.65 2.21
N CYS A 63 -2.05 1.52 1.39
CA CYS A 63 -3.50 1.62 1.23
C CYS A 63 -3.89 1.45 -0.24
N PRO A 64 -4.46 0.31 -0.64
CA PRO A 64 -5.12 0.17 -1.93
C PRO A 64 -6.50 0.84 -1.90
N HIS A 65 -7.03 1.20 -3.07
CA HIS A 65 -8.36 1.82 -3.22
C HIS A 65 -8.52 3.06 -2.33
N TYR A 66 -7.49 3.91 -2.34
CA TYR A 66 -7.41 5.03 -1.40
C TYR A 66 -8.58 6.00 -1.54
N GLU A 67 -9.12 6.20 -2.75
CA GLU A 67 -10.29 7.03 -3.02
C GLU A 67 -11.52 6.66 -2.18
N GLU A 68 -11.63 5.40 -1.78
CA GLU A 68 -12.73 4.88 -0.96
C GLU A 68 -12.43 4.94 0.55
N ARG A 69 -11.17 5.24 0.94
CA ARG A 69 -10.64 5.03 2.30
C ARG A 69 -9.94 6.24 2.90
N ILE A 70 -10.04 7.40 2.25
CA ILE A 70 -9.27 8.63 2.56
C ILE A 70 -9.30 8.96 4.05
N GLU A 71 -10.49 9.14 4.62
CA GLU A 71 -10.64 9.56 6.02
C GLU A 71 -10.08 8.52 7.00
N SER A 72 -10.36 7.24 6.75
CA SER A 72 -9.92 6.16 7.61
C SER A 72 -8.40 5.99 7.57
N PHE A 73 -7.81 5.96 6.35
CA PHE A 73 -6.38 5.78 6.20
C PHE A 73 -5.60 6.99 6.74
N ASP A 74 -6.01 8.20 6.40
CA ASP A 74 -5.37 9.43 6.86
C ASP A 74 -5.36 9.52 8.40
N LYS A 75 -6.49 9.22 9.03
CA LYS A 75 -6.57 9.16 10.49
C LYS A 75 -5.58 8.13 11.07
N MET A 76 -5.52 6.93 10.48
CA MET A 76 -4.64 5.87 10.96
C MET A 76 -3.17 6.24 10.77
N ILE A 77 -2.77 6.95 9.71
CA ILE A 77 -1.40 7.46 9.53
C ILE A 77 -1.03 8.50 10.58
N MET A 78 -1.99 9.30 11.03
CA MET A 78 -1.73 10.27 12.11
C MET A 78 -1.38 9.61 13.45
N GLU A 79 -1.76 8.36 13.64
CA GLU A 79 -1.46 7.55 14.83
C GLU A 79 -0.17 6.71 14.67
N LYS A 80 0.41 6.67 13.48
CA LYS A 80 1.61 5.88 13.14
C LYS A 80 2.80 6.79 12.83
N SER A 81 4.00 6.31 13.13
CA SER A 81 5.27 6.99 12.78
C SER A 81 5.81 6.59 11.40
N ILE A 82 5.14 5.68 10.70
CA ILE A 82 5.53 5.21 9.37
C ILE A 82 4.79 6.00 8.29
N PRO A 83 5.45 6.36 7.18
CA PRO A 83 4.76 7.01 6.06
C PRO A 83 3.77 6.07 5.38
N GLY A 84 2.65 6.61 4.93
CA GLY A 84 1.67 5.92 4.12
C GLY A 84 1.92 6.05 2.63
N LEU A 85 1.79 4.96 1.88
CA LEU A 85 1.66 4.95 0.43
C LEU A 85 0.21 4.68 0.07
N ALA A 86 -0.49 5.70 -0.38
CA ALA A 86 -1.91 5.67 -0.72
C ALA A 86 -2.07 5.59 -2.23
N MET A 87 -2.67 4.50 -2.73
CA MET A 87 -2.79 4.21 -4.14
C MET A 87 -4.28 4.12 -4.52
N GLU A 88 -4.72 4.98 -5.44
CA GLU A 88 -6.07 4.89 -6.01
C GLU A 88 -6.16 3.72 -7.01
N ALA A 89 -7.38 3.35 -7.38
CA ALA A 89 -7.61 2.38 -8.45
C ALA A 89 -6.91 2.80 -9.75
N ASP A 90 -6.60 1.83 -10.60
CA ASP A 90 -5.89 2.04 -11.87
C ASP A 90 -4.48 2.64 -11.73
N THR A 91 -3.85 2.47 -10.55
CA THR A 91 -2.46 2.87 -10.29
C THR A 91 -1.62 1.66 -9.88
N ALA A 92 -0.31 1.72 -10.13
CA ALA A 92 0.62 0.70 -9.66
C ALA A 92 1.95 1.27 -9.19
N PHE A 93 2.49 0.64 -8.15
CA PHE A 93 3.87 0.77 -7.71
C PHE A 93 4.70 -0.27 -8.47
N VAL A 94 5.80 0.16 -9.07
CA VAL A 94 6.71 -0.72 -9.82
C VAL A 94 8.12 -0.51 -9.29
N GLU A 95 8.75 -1.59 -8.87
CA GLU A 95 10.18 -1.62 -8.57
C GLU A 95 10.91 -2.47 -9.62
N GLN A 96 11.98 -1.91 -10.16
CA GLN A 96 12.85 -2.60 -11.10
C GLN A 96 14.31 -2.15 -10.87
N ASN A 97 15.21 -3.06 -10.58
CA ASN A 97 16.63 -2.77 -10.33
C ASN A 97 16.84 -1.71 -9.24
N GLY A 98 16.07 -1.76 -8.15
CA GLY A 98 16.09 -0.79 -7.05
C GLY A 98 15.53 0.59 -7.40
N GLN A 99 14.99 0.79 -8.60
CA GLN A 99 14.31 2.01 -8.99
C GLN A 99 12.79 1.85 -8.85
N ILE A 100 12.18 2.83 -8.19
CA ILE A 100 10.73 2.87 -7.99
C ILE A 100 10.10 3.83 -8.99
N LYS A 101 9.03 3.38 -9.62
CA LYS A 101 8.16 4.18 -10.49
C LYS A 101 6.72 3.99 -10.08
N TYR A 102 5.93 5.00 -10.31
CA TYR A 102 4.48 4.97 -10.16
C TYR A 102 3.84 5.11 -11.54
N ILE A 103 2.93 4.23 -11.86
CA ILE A 103 2.25 4.22 -13.16
C ILE A 103 0.73 4.29 -12.97
N LYS A 104 0.03 4.79 -13.96
CA LYS A 104 -1.43 4.84 -13.99
C LYS A 104 -1.98 4.51 -15.38
N SER A 105 -3.17 3.95 -15.43
CA SER A 105 -3.88 3.65 -16.68
C SER A 105 -5.05 4.59 -16.96
N LYS A 106 -5.41 5.45 -15.98
CA LYS A 106 -6.41 6.51 -16.15
C LYS A 106 -5.84 7.86 -15.77
N GLU A 107 -6.25 8.90 -16.52
CA GLU A 107 -5.74 10.28 -16.36
C GLU A 107 -5.97 10.82 -14.96
N ASP A 108 -7.16 10.59 -14.39
CA ASP A 108 -7.59 11.16 -13.12
C ASP A 108 -7.10 10.38 -11.90
N SER A 109 -6.53 9.17 -12.09
CA SER A 109 -6.04 8.35 -10.98
C SER A 109 -4.77 8.94 -10.36
N LYS A 110 -4.68 8.87 -9.04
CA LYS A 110 -3.63 9.51 -8.24
C LYS A 110 -3.03 8.54 -7.22
N ALA A 111 -1.85 8.89 -6.77
CA ALA A 111 -1.21 8.24 -5.64
C ALA A 111 -0.54 9.29 -4.75
N TYR A 112 -0.38 8.98 -3.46
CA TYR A 112 0.13 9.95 -2.50
C TYR A 112 1.08 9.28 -1.50
N ILE A 113 2.05 10.07 -1.02
CA ILE A 113 2.71 9.80 0.24
C ILE A 113 2.03 10.65 1.32
N VAL A 114 1.54 9.98 2.36
CA VAL A 114 0.89 10.59 3.52
C VAL A 114 1.79 10.42 4.73
N ARG A 115 2.04 11.50 5.48
CA ARG A 115 2.92 11.48 6.66
C ARG A 115 2.33 12.29 7.79
N ASN A 116 2.57 11.82 9.01
CA ASN A 116 2.45 12.64 10.21
C ASN A 116 3.80 13.31 10.49
N VAL A 117 3.85 14.62 10.45
CA VAL A 117 5.04 15.41 10.80
C VAL A 117 4.68 16.31 11.97
N ASN A 118 5.10 15.91 13.16
CA ASN A 118 4.85 16.66 14.40
C ASN A 118 3.36 17.00 14.65
N GLY A 119 2.48 16.04 14.41
CA GLY A 119 1.04 16.21 14.57
C GLY A 119 0.33 16.86 13.36
N THR A 120 1.06 17.22 12.32
CA THR A 120 0.50 17.77 11.09
C THR A 120 0.56 16.74 9.97
N MET A 121 -0.57 16.55 9.30
CA MET A 121 -0.62 15.68 8.12
C MET A 121 0.01 16.39 6.92
N LEU A 122 0.99 15.75 6.31
CA LEU A 122 1.53 16.11 5.02
C LEU A 122 1.12 15.07 4.00
N LYS A 123 0.46 15.51 2.94
CA LYS A 123 0.05 14.67 1.80
C LYS A 123 0.70 15.22 0.52
N LYS A 124 1.56 14.41 -0.08
CA LYS A 124 2.25 14.75 -1.34
C LYS A 124 1.75 13.83 -2.43
N GLN A 125 1.16 14.41 -3.48
CA GLN A 125 0.83 13.66 -4.70
C GLN A 125 2.11 13.23 -5.42
N LEU A 126 2.11 11.99 -5.88
CA LEU A 126 3.23 11.41 -6.62
C LEU A 126 3.12 11.70 -8.11
N GLU A 127 4.27 11.90 -8.74
CA GLU A 127 4.35 11.93 -10.21
C GLU A 127 4.17 10.51 -10.75
N MET A 128 3.32 10.39 -11.76
CA MET A 128 2.95 9.09 -12.32
C MET A 128 3.12 9.09 -13.83
N ILE A 129 3.57 7.96 -14.34
CA ILE A 129 3.70 7.71 -15.77
C ILE A 129 2.39 7.13 -16.27
N MET A 130 1.78 7.78 -17.26
CA MET A 130 0.61 7.26 -17.95
C MET A 130 1.01 6.09 -18.83
N ILE A 131 0.34 4.97 -18.68
CA ILE A 131 0.46 3.83 -19.59
C ILE A 131 -0.78 3.77 -20.47
N SER A 132 -0.53 3.58 -21.73
CA SER A 132 -1.60 3.44 -22.74
C SER A 132 -2.14 2.00 -22.78
#